data_539097462184aaed5bca24cf4c9cab15
#
_entry.id   539097462184aaed5bca24cf4c9cab15
#
_cell.length_a   1.000
_cell.length_b   1.000
_cell.length_c   1.000
_cell.angle_alpha   90.00
_cell.angle_beta   90.00
_cell.angle_gamma   90.00
#
_symmetry.space_group_name_H-M   'P 1'
#
loop_
_entity.id
_entity.type
_entity.pdbx_description
1 polymer ?
#
loop_
_entity_poly.entity_id
_entity_poly.type
_entity_poly.pdbx_seq_one_letter_code
_entity_poly.pdbx_strand_id
1 'polypeptide(L)'
;MSAEPPSAASHSAEPASPTRATPTVGLFVTCLVDLFRPRVGFAAVKLLEAAGARVVVPRAQTCCGQPAYNSGDNGHSRAIARGVIEAFEDVDYLVAPSGSCAGMIREHYPDLFEDEPDMHLKASALAQRSYELVSFLTDVMALPLDRIAARFEGTITYHDSCSGLRELGIKQQPRALLSAVDGIALAELPSAPVASISAVFSETILL
;
A
#
# COMPACT_ATOMS: atom_id res chain seq x y z
N MET A 1 -10.55 -14.42 -70.53
CA MET A 1 -9.44 -14.04 -69.65
C MET A 1 -9.98 -12.93 -68.75
N SER A 2 -10.48 -13.31 -67.56
CA SER A 2 -11.10 -12.39 -66.59
C SER A 2 -10.08 -12.16 -65.46
N ALA A 3 -9.69 -10.91 -65.28
CA ALA A 3 -8.77 -10.51 -64.23
C ALA A 3 -9.55 -10.17 -62.94
N GLU A 4 -9.21 -10.84 -61.84
CA GLU A 4 -9.68 -10.53 -60.49
C GLU A 4 -8.97 -9.28 -59.92
N PRO A 5 -9.68 -8.41 -59.21
CA PRO A 5 -9.05 -7.27 -58.50
C PRO A 5 -8.46 -7.72 -57.15
N PRO A 6 -7.37 -7.05 -56.67
CA PRO A 6 -6.72 -7.42 -55.40
C PRO A 6 -7.56 -7.00 -54.20
N SER A 7 -7.67 -7.94 -53.22
CA SER A 7 -8.29 -7.78 -51.92
C SER A 7 -7.61 -6.70 -51.10
N ALA A 8 -8.37 -5.71 -50.67
CA ALA A 8 -7.94 -4.69 -49.73
C ALA A 8 -7.81 -5.26 -48.32
N ALA A 9 -6.60 -5.31 -47.79
CA ALA A 9 -6.33 -5.64 -46.39
C ALA A 9 -6.82 -4.50 -45.47
N SER A 10 -7.89 -4.77 -44.73
CA SER A 10 -8.37 -3.88 -43.69
C SER A 10 -7.45 -3.97 -42.48
N HIS A 11 -6.61 -2.98 -42.29
CA HIS A 11 -5.89 -2.75 -41.04
C HIS A 11 -6.91 -2.21 -40.02
N SER A 12 -7.42 -3.09 -39.16
CA SER A 12 -8.12 -2.68 -37.96
C SER A 12 -7.08 -2.14 -36.97
N ALA A 13 -7.01 -0.81 -36.85
CA ALA A 13 -6.27 -0.17 -35.77
C ALA A 13 -6.95 -0.51 -34.44
N GLU A 14 -6.27 -1.26 -33.61
CA GLU A 14 -6.66 -1.43 -32.20
C GLU A 14 -6.73 -0.04 -31.53
N PRO A 15 -7.80 0.26 -30.79
CA PRO A 15 -7.87 1.50 -30.03
C PRO A 15 -6.76 1.51 -28.97
N ALA A 16 -5.85 2.46 -29.07
CA ALA A 16 -4.84 2.71 -28.04
C ALA A 16 -5.55 2.90 -26.69
N SER A 17 -5.27 2.02 -25.72
CA SER A 17 -5.73 2.17 -24.34
C SER A 17 -5.33 3.57 -23.84
N PRO A 18 -6.21 4.31 -23.14
CA PRO A 18 -5.88 5.62 -22.63
C PRO A 18 -4.64 5.49 -21.74
N THR A 19 -3.59 6.23 -22.03
CA THR A 19 -2.38 6.32 -21.21
C THR A 19 -2.79 6.83 -19.83
N ARG A 20 -2.88 5.92 -18.86
CA ARG A 20 -3.17 6.26 -17.48
C ARG A 20 -2.03 7.16 -16.99
N ALA A 21 -2.38 8.39 -16.58
CA ALA A 21 -1.39 9.32 -16.06
C ALA A 21 -0.62 8.65 -14.89
N THR A 22 0.70 8.81 -14.87
CA THR A 22 1.55 8.26 -13.80
C THR A 22 1.15 8.87 -12.45
N PRO A 23 0.61 8.10 -11.50
CA PRO A 23 0.17 8.66 -10.22
C PRO A 23 1.36 9.06 -9.37
N THR A 24 1.20 10.15 -8.62
CA THR A 24 2.13 10.57 -7.57
C THR A 24 1.76 9.89 -6.27
N VAL A 25 2.63 9.04 -5.77
CA VAL A 25 2.46 8.29 -4.53
C VAL A 25 3.34 8.88 -3.45
N GLY A 26 2.73 9.38 -2.38
CA GLY A 26 3.41 9.74 -1.14
C GLY A 26 3.69 8.48 -0.33
N LEU A 27 4.96 8.09 -0.20
CA LEU A 27 5.32 6.98 0.67
C LEU A 27 5.37 7.47 2.13
N PHE A 28 4.47 6.95 2.95
CA PHE A 28 4.50 7.13 4.38
C PHE A 28 5.49 6.14 5.00
N VAL A 29 6.72 6.60 5.21
CA VAL A 29 7.76 5.81 5.88
C VAL A 29 7.43 5.75 7.36
N THR A 30 6.98 4.60 7.85
CA THR A 30 6.58 4.47 9.26
C THR A 30 7.78 4.66 10.19
N CYS A 31 7.55 5.15 11.40
CA CYS A 31 8.63 5.39 12.37
C CYS A 31 9.49 4.14 12.65
N LEU A 32 8.87 2.95 12.62
CA LEU A 32 9.61 1.70 12.81
C LEU A 32 10.45 1.31 11.59
N VAL A 33 9.95 1.58 10.39
CA VAL A 33 10.73 1.39 9.16
C VAL A 33 11.91 2.34 9.14
N ASP A 34 11.69 3.62 9.41
CA ASP A 34 12.74 4.63 9.40
C ASP A 34 13.86 4.33 10.42
N LEU A 35 13.47 4.01 11.66
CA LEU A 35 14.43 3.82 12.75
C LEU A 35 15.14 2.45 12.73
N PHE A 36 14.45 1.38 12.36
CA PHE A 36 14.96 0.03 12.56
C PHE A 36 15.16 -0.76 11.26
N ARG A 37 14.40 -0.44 10.21
CA ARG A 37 14.40 -1.20 8.95
C ARG A 37 14.31 -0.32 7.71
N PRO A 38 15.23 0.62 7.50
CA PRO A 38 15.17 1.55 6.36
C PRO A 38 15.15 0.82 4.99
N ARG A 39 15.69 -0.41 4.92
CA ARG A 39 15.63 -1.25 3.71
C ARG A 39 14.20 -1.52 3.24
N VAL A 40 13.23 -1.63 4.16
CA VAL A 40 11.80 -1.80 3.81
C VAL A 40 11.28 -0.58 3.05
N GLY A 41 11.65 0.63 3.49
CA GLY A 41 11.29 1.88 2.79
C GLY A 41 11.87 1.93 1.38
N PHE A 42 13.15 1.59 1.21
CA PHE A 42 13.79 1.54 -0.12
C PHE A 42 13.17 0.47 -1.03
N ALA A 43 12.82 -0.70 -0.48
CA ALA A 43 12.14 -1.74 -1.23
C ALA A 43 10.73 -1.31 -1.65
N ALA A 44 9.99 -0.62 -0.78
CA ALA A 44 8.68 -0.05 -1.10
C ALA A 44 8.76 0.97 -2.26
N VAL A 45 9.77 1.86 -2.25
CA VAL A 45 10.02 2.76 -3.39
C VAL A 45 10.20 1.98 -4.69
N LYS A 46 11.08 0.99 -4.69
CA LYS A 46 11.35 0.17 -5.90
C LYS A 46 10.09 -0.53 -6.43
N LEU A 47 9.28 -1.09 -5.54
CA LEU A 47 8.05 -1.78 -5.93
C LEU A 47 7.01 -0.81 -6.51
N LEU A 48 6.85 0.36 -5.89
CA LEU A 48 5.92 1.40 -6.37
C LEU A 48 6.36 1.96 -7.73
N GLU A 49 7.65 2.21 -7.92
CA GLU A 49 8.20 2.65 -9.21
C GLU A 49 8.08 1.57 -10.28
N ALA A 50 8.33 0.29 -9.94
CA ALA A 50 8.11 -0.84 -10.84
C ALA A 50 6.63 -0.99 -11.23
N ALA A 51 5.70 -0.62 -10.35
CA ALA A 51 4.28 -0.55 -10.64
C ALA A 51 3.88 0.66 -11.51
N GLY A 52 4.80 1.58 -11.79
CA GLY A 52 4.58 2.74 -12.65
C GLY A 52 4.16 4.00 -11.90
N ALA A 53 4.39 4.09 -10.60
CA ALA A 53 4.13 5.28 -9.80
C ALA A 53 5.35 6.22 -9.78
N ARG A 54 5.09 7.52 -9.63
CA ARG A 54 6.10 8.50 -9.22
C ARG A 54 6.08 8.62 -7.69
N VAL A 55 7.15 8.19 -7.04
CA VAL A 55 7.21 8.16 -5.58
C VAL A 55 7.80 9.45 -5.02
N VAL A 56 7.16 10.02 -4.01
CA VAL A 56 7.65 11.13 -3.20
C VAL A 56 7.66 10.72 -1.73
N VAL A 57 8.65 11.19 -0.99
CA VAL A 57 8.76 10.95 0.46
C VAL A 57 8.76 12.31 1.15
N PRO A 58 7.61 12.78 1.65
CA PRO A 58 7.53 14.07 2.33
C PRO A 58 8.45 14.12 3.56
N ARG A 59 9.32 15.12 3.64
CA ARG A 59 10.25 15.24 4.77
C ARG A 59 9.57 15.63 6.08
N ALA A 60 8.41 16.27 5.99
CA ALA A 60 7.62 16.71 7.14
C ALA A 60 6.84 15.57 7.82
N GLN A 61 6.82 14.37 7.22
CA GLN A 61 6.13 13.24 7.82
C GLN A 61 6.74 12.82 9.16
N THR A 62 5.88 12.32 10.04
CA THR A 62 6.26 11.84 11.36
C THR A 62 5.64 10.45 11.62
N CYS A 63 5.34 10.12 12.88
CA CYS A 63 4.55 8.93 13.23
C CYS A 63 3.10 9.07 12.75
N CYS A 64 2.39 7.95 12.56
CA CYS A 64 0.95 7.97 12.28
C CYS A 64 0.07 8.36 13.49
N GLY A 65 0.64 8.48 14.68
CA GLY A 65 -0.10 8.82 15.90
C GLY A 65 -0.77 7.65 16.61
N GLN A 66 -0.70 6.43 16.08
CA GLN A 66 -1.36 5.26 16.69
C GLN A 66 -0.99 5.01 18.15
N PRO A 67 0.28 5.16 18.61
CA PRO A 67 0.60 5.00 20.03
C PRO A 67 -0.15 5.97 20.94
N ALA A 68 -0.27 7.24 20.55
CA ALA A 68 -1.05 8.24 21.28
C ALA A 68 -2.54 7.89 21.27
N TYR A 69 -3.07 7.53 20.11
CA TYR A 69 -4.46 7.11 19.93
C TYR A 69 -4.81 5.93 20.84
N ASN A 70 -4.00 4.87 20.83
CA ASN A 70 -4.22 3.66 21.63
C ASN A 70 -4.11 3.93 23.16
N SER A 71 -3.40 4.98 23.57
CA SER A 71 -3.32 5.39 24.96
C SER A 71 -4.44 6.36 25.39
N GLY A 72 -5.34 6.72 24.46
CA GLY A 72 -6.42 7.68 24.71
C GLY A 72 -5.98 9.15 24.68
N ASP A 73 -4.75 9.43 24.26
CA ASP A 73 -4.24 10.80 24.11
C ASP A 73 -4.67 11.41 22.78
N ASN A 74 -5.95 11.80 22.73
CA ASN A 74 -6.54 12.37 21.53
C ASN A 74 -5.90 13.71 21.14
N GLY A 75 -5.41 14.49 22.10
CA GLY A 75 -4.78 15.78 21.83
C GLY A 75 -3.52 15.63 20.98
N HIS A 76 -2.59 14.76 21.39
CA HIS A 76 -1.37 14.48 20.61
C HIS A 76 -1.70 13.73 19.31
N SER A 77 -2.68 12.82 19.33
CA SER A 77 -3.12 12.13 18.10
C SER A 77 -3.60 13.10 17.03
N ARG A 78 -4.44 14.08 17.40
CA ARG A 78 -4.91 15.15 16.49
C ARG A 78 -3.75 16.01 15.97
N ALA A 79 -2.82 16.41 16.85
CA ALA A 79 -1.68 17.22 16.44
C ALA A 79 -0.80 16.50 15.40
N ILE A 80 -0.53 15.21 15.61
CA ILE A 80 0.22 14.37 14.67
C ILE A 80 -0.56 14.19 13.36
N ALA A 81 -1.86 13.88 13.44
CA ALA A 81 -2.70 13.67 12.26
C ALA A 81 -2.77 14.93 11.37
N ARG A 82 -2.85 16.14 11.94
CA ARG A 82 -2.78 17.40 11.18
C ARG A 82 -1.50 17.50 10.37
N GLY A 83 -0.35 17.24 10.99
CA GLY A 83 0.94 17.27 10.29
C GLY A 83 1.03 16.24 9.16
N VAL A 84 0.46 15.05 9.35
CA VAL A 84 0.41 14.04 8.28
C VAL A 84 -0.53 14.48 7.16
N ILE A 85 -1.72 14.98 7.46
CA ILE A 85 -2.68 15.50 6.45
C ILE A 85 -2.02 16.59 5.60
N GLU A 86 -1.32 17.52 6.23
CA GLU A 86 -0.61 18.61 5.55
C GLU A 86 0.54 18.10 4.69
N ALA A 87 1.35 17.17 5.21
CA ALA A 87 2.51 16.63 4.52
C ALA A 87 2.13 15.83 3.25
N PHE A 88 0.92 15.30 3.19
CA PHE A 88 0.44 14.48 2.07
C PHE A 88 -0.70 15.12 1.26
N GLU A 89 -0.88 16.44 1.35
CA GLU A 89 -1.96 17.15 0.63
C GLU A 89 -1.81 17.03 -0.89
N ASP A 90 -0.59 17.16 -1.42
CA ASP A 90 -0.27 17.26 -2.85
C ASP A 90 0.02 15.92 -3.55
N VAL A 91 -0.37 14.76 -2.97
CA VAL A 91 -0.16 13.46 -3.61
C VAL A 91 -1.49 12.84 -4.04
N ASP A 92 -1.48 12.02 -5.08
CA ASP A 92 -2.67 11.29 -5.51
C ASP A 92 -3.04 10.17 -4.53
N TYR A 93 -2.04 9.50 -3.96
CA TYR A 93 -2.21 8.42 -2.98
C TYR A 93 -1.18 8.52 -1.86
N LEU A 94 -1.59 8.18 -0.65
CA LEU A 94 -0.69 7.87 0.47
C LEU A 94 -0.55 6.35 0.57
N VAL A 95 0.68 5.86 0.61
CA VAL A 95 0.95 4.42 0.76
C VAL A 95 1.89 4.17 1.92
N ALA A 96 1.51 3.27 2.83
CA ALA A 96 2.31 2.89 3.99
C ALA A 96 2.66 1.39 3.96
N PRO A 97 3.91 0.99 4.16
CA PRO A 97 4.31 -0.41 4.28
C PRO A 97 4.01 -0.96 5.69
N SER A 98 2.79 -0.74 6.16
CA SER A 98 2.33 -1.16 7.49
C SER A 98 0.81 -1.09 7.57
N GLY A 99 0.17 -2.23 7.84
CA GLY A 99 -1.27 -2.32 8.02
C GLY A 99 -1.80 -1.46 9.18
N SER A 100 -1.07 -1.39 10.29
CA SER A 100 -1.51 -0.60 11.45
C SER A 100 -1.43 0.91 11.20
N CYS A 101 -0.38 1.39 10.53
CA CYS A 101 -0.29 2.81 10.18
C CYS A 101 -1.31 3.20 9.11
N ALA A 102 -1.51 2.35 8.09
CA ALA A 102 -2.52 2.57 7.08
C ALA A 102 -3.94 2.55 7.68
N GLY A 103 -4.23 1.61 8.59
CA GLY A 103 -5.49 1.56 9.35
C GLY A 103 -5.71 2.82 10.18
N MET A 104 -4.68 3.28 10.92
CA MET A 104 -4.78 4.51 11.69
C MET A 104 -5.15 5.72 10.83
N ILE A 105 -4.52 5.87 9.65
CA ILE A 105 -4.80 6.99 8.75
C ILE A 105 -6.17 6.84 8.08
N ARG A 106 -6.53 5.63 7.66
CA ARG A 106 -7.72 5.39 6.87
C ARG A 106 -8.99 5.33 7.69
N GLU A 107 -8.95 4.65 8.83
CA GLU A 107 -10.14 4.37 9.63
C GLU A 107 -10.33 5.33 10.80
N HIS A 108 -9.22 5.82 11.41
CA HIS A 108 -9.32 6.59 12.66
C HIS A 108 -9.08 8.09 12.51
N TYR A 109 -8.40 8.57 11.45
CA TYR A 109 -8.20 10.01 11.28
C TYR A 109 -9.50 10.79 11.11
N PRO A 110 -10.50 10.34 10.33
CA PRO A 110 -11.78 11.04 10.24
C PRO A 110 -12.44 11.23 11.61
N ASP A 111 -12.47 10.18 12.43
CA ASP A 111 -13.11 10.18 13.76
C ASP A 111 -12.42 11.15 14.74
N LEU A 112 -11.09 11.31 14.62
CA LEU A 112 -10.34 12.26 15.44
C LEU A 112 -10.82 13.71 15.28
N PHE A 113 -11.48 14.04 14.16
CA PHE A 113 -11.90 15.41 13.82
C PHE A 113 -13.41 15.57 13.65
N GLU A 114 -14.24 14.70 14.24
CA GLU A 114 -15.70 14.79 14.16
C GLU A 114 -16.25 16.16 14.60
N ASP A 115 -15.59 16.80 15.55
CA ASP A 115 -15.94 18.13 16.09
C ASP A 115 -15.32 19.31 15.31
N GLU A 116 -14.53 19.03 14.25
CA GLU A 116 -13.85 20.02 13.42
C GLU A 116 -14.15 19.82 11.92
N PRO A 117 -15.25 20.37 11.38
CA PRO A 117 -15.74 20.05 10.04
C PRO A 117 -14.70 20.17 8.92
N ASP A 118 -13.90 21.23 8.91
CA ASP A 118 -12.88 21.45 7.87
C ASP A 118 -11.76 20.40 7.93
N MET A 119 -11.33 20.05 9.14
CA MET A 119 -10.31 19.01 9.33
C MET A 119 -10.87 17.61 9.08
N HIS A 120 -12.12 17.37 9.45
CA HIS A 120 -12.80 16.11 9.14
C HIS A 120 -12.88 15.87 7.62
N LEU A 121 -13.19 16.89 6.82
CA LEU A 121 -13.19 16.80 5.36
C LEU A 121 -11.80 16.47 4.82
N LYS A 122 -10.74 17.13 5.31
CA LYS A 122 -9.36 16.86 4.89
C LYS A 122 -8.89 15.45 5.30
N ALA A 123 -9.22 15.04 6.53
CA ALA A 123 -8.92 13.69 7.02
C ALA A 123 -9.63 12.62 6.19
N SER A 124 -10.90 12.80 5.89
CA SER A 124 -11.71 11.90 5.08
C SER A 124 -11.19 11.82 3.64
N ALA A 125 -10.79 12.94 3.04
CA ALA A 125 -10.20 12.97 1.72
C ALA A 125 -8.84 12.24 1.67
N LEU A 126 -8.01 12.36 2.71
CA LEU A 126 -6.76 11.60 2.81
C LEU A 126 -7.03 10.12 3.03
N ALA A 127 -7.96 9.76 3.92
CA ALA A 127 -8.34 8.39 4.24
C ALA A 127 -8.76 7.60 2.98
N GLN A 128 -9.58 8.20 2.10
CA GLN A 128 -10.05 7.58 0.86
C GLN A 128 -8.93 7.22 -0.14
N ARG A 129 -7.80 7.92 -0.08
CA ARG A 129 -6.64 7.72 -0.96
C ARG A 129 -5.43 7.14 -0.23
N SER A 130 -5.64 6.62 0.99
CA SER A 130 -4.61 5.98 1.80
C SER A 130 -4.71 4.46 1.71
N TYR A 131 -3.58 3.80 1.50
CA TYR A 131 -3.50 2.36 1.30
C TYR A 131 -2.31 1.75 2.05
N GLU A 132 -2.45 0.49 2.41
CA GLU A 132 -1.31 -0.34 2.75
C GLU A 132 -0.60 -0.76 1.45
N LEU A 133 0.74 -0.89 1.50
CA LEU A 133 1.60 -1.11 0.33
C LEU A 133 1.15 -2.29 -0.53
N VAL A 134 0.90 -3.44 0.08
CA VAL A 134 0.57 -4.66 -0.66
C VAL A 134 -0.79 -4.54 -1.35
N SER A 135 -1.80 -4.02 -0.64
CA SER A 135 -3.12 -3.78 -1.22
C SER A 135 -3.07 -2.73 -2.34
N PHE A 136 -2.26 -1.69 -2.18
CA PHE A 136 -2.08 -0.70 -3.25
C PHE A 136 -1.47 -1.30 -4.52
N LEU A 137 -0.43 -2.10 -4.36
CA LEU A 137 0.24 -2.75 -5.50
C LEU A 137 -0.68 -3.72 -6.25
N THR A 138 -1.52 -4.48 -5.52
CA THR A 138 -2.39 -5.49 -6.13
C THR A 138 -3.70 -4.89 -6.63
N ASP A 139 -4.40 -4.13 -5.78
CA ASP A 139 -5.80 -3.77 -6.01
C ASP A 139 -5.92 -2.44 -6.79
N VAL A 140 -4.94 -1.52 -6.65
CA VAL A 140 -4.96 -0.21 -7.31
C VAL A 140 -4.06 -0.19 -8.55
N MET A 141 -2.78 -0.60 -8.38
CA MET A 141 -1.82 -0.57 -9.48
C MET A 141 -1.91 -1.79 -10.39
N ALA A 142 -2.53 -2.88 -9.93
CA ALA A 142 -2.59 -4.16 -10.63
C ALA A 142 -1.20 -4.58 -11.12
N LEU A 143 -0.20 -4.53 -10.20
CA LEU A 143 1.20 -4.81 -10.52
C LEU A 143 1.32 -6.16 -11.22
N PRO A 144 1.85 -6.21 -12.46
CA PRO A 144 2.08 -7.47 -13.15
C PRO A 144 3.09 -8.31 -12.36
N LEU A 145 2.65 -9.48 -11.90
CA LEU A 145 3.46 -10.35 -11.02
C LEU A 145 4.72 -10.86 -11.72
N ASP A 146 4.72 -10.97 -13.04
CA ASP A 146 5.87 -11.30 -13.88
C ASP A 146 6.97 -10.22 -13.89
N ARG A 147 6.66 -9.01 -13.44
CA ARG A 147 7.65 -7.93 -13.25
C ARG A 147 8.37 -8.01 -11.91
N ILE A 148 7.92 -8.87 -11.00
CA ILE A 148 8.58 -9.10 -9.72
C ILE A 148 9.72 -10.12 -9.96
N ALA A 149 10.88 -9.62 -10.37
CA ALA A 149 12.07 -10.45 -10.54
C ALA A 149 12.74 -10.74 -9.19
N ALA A 150 11.98 -11.34 -8.25
CA ALA A 150 12.48 -11.70 -6.93
C ALA A 150 12.62 -13.23 -6.84
N ARG A 151 13.68 -13.67 -6.17
CA ARG A 151 13.93 -15.09 -5.89
C ARG A 151 14.29 -15.27 -4.43
N PHE A 152 13.67 -16.26 -3.82
CA PHE A 152 13.98 -16.69 -2.46
C PHE A 152 13.72 -18.19 -2.32
N GLU A 153 14.75 -18.97 -1.99
CA GLU A 153 14.63 -20.41 -1.83
C GLU A 153 14.24 -20.76 -0.40
N GLY A 154 13.04 -21.29 -0.21
CA GLY A 154 12.63 -21.77 1.11
C GLY A 154 11.13 -21.81 1.34
N THR A 155 10.77 -22.38 2.49
CA THR A 155 9.37 -22.38 2.97
C THR A 155 9.19 -21.20 3.90
N ILE A 156 8.17 -20.39 3.60
CA ILE A 156 7.79 -19.24 4.42
C ILE A 156 6.37 -19.39 4.92
N THR A 157 6.09 -18.71 6.02
CA THR A 157 4.74 -18.62 6.59
C THR A 157 4.37 -17.15 6.72
N TYR A 158 3.17 -16.80 6.28
CA TYR A 158 2.65 -15.45 6.40
C TYR A 158 1.65 -15.35 7.55
N HIS A 159 1.87 -14.38 8.44
CA HIS A 159 0.95 -14.07 9.53
C HIS A 159 0.17 -12.81 9.20
N ASP A 160 -1.15 -12.92 9.10
CA ASP A 160 -2.04 -11.78 8.85
C ASP A 160 -2.00 -10.81 10.04
N SER A 161 -1.64 -9.55 9.79
CA SER A 161 -1.68 -8.53 10.84
C SER A 161 -3.12 -8.19 11.23
N CYS A 162 -3.36 -7.87 12.53
CA CYS A 162 -4.71 -7.59 13.02
C CYS A 162 -5.37 -6.44 12.26
N SER A 163 -4.70 -5.28 12.16
CA SER A 163 -5.24 -4.12 11.44
C SER A 163 -5.36 -4.39 9.95
N GLY A 164 -4.35 -5.01 9.33
CA GLY A 164 -4.41 -5.37 7.92
C GLY A 164 -5.62 -6.24 7.59
N LEU A 165 -5.86 -7.29 8.40
CA LEU A 165 -6.96 -8.22 8.16
C LEU A 165 -8.32 -7.65 8.55
N ARG A 166 -8.45 -7.03 9.75
CA ARG A 166 -9.75 -6.68 10.33
C ARG A 166 -10.26 -5.31 9.88
N GLU A 167 -9.37 -4.34 9.69
CA GLU A 167 -9.70 -2.98 9.32
C GLU A 167 -9.62 -2.79 7.80
N LEU A 168 -8.58 -3.34 7.16
CA LEU A 168 -8.31 -3.11 5.74
C LEU A 168 -8.70 -4.27 4.82
N GLY A 169 -9.12 -5.43 5.36
CA GLY A 169 -9.51 -6.60 4.57
C GLY A 169 -8.35 -7.28 3.81
N ILE A 170 -7.10 -7.00 4.19
CA ILE A 170 -5.91 -7.51 3.50
C ILE A 170 -5.64 -8.94 3.94
N LYS A 171 -5.82 -9.89 3.01
CA LYS A 171 -5.59 -11.32 3.24
C LYS A 171 -4.97 -12.03 2.04
N GLN A 172 -5.58 -11.88 0.87
CA GLN A 172 -5.13 -12.58 -0.34
C GLN A 172 -4.00 -11.85 -1.06
N GLN A 173 -3.95 -10.54 -0.94
CA GLN A 173 -2.96 -9.70 -1.61
C GLN A 173 -1.50 -10.09 -1.28
N PRO A 174 -1.09 -10.21 0.00
CA PRO A 174 0.26 -10.66 0.32
C PRO A 174 0.56 -12.07 -0.18
N ARG A 175 -0.41 -12.97 -0.14
CA ARG A 175 -0.25 -14.35 -0.64
C ARG A 175 -0.03 -14.39 -2.15
N ALA A 176 -0.76 -13.57 -2.89
CA ALA A 176 -0.58 -13.43 -4.33
C ALA A 176 0.82 -12.92 -4.70
N LEU A 177 1.31 -11.87 -4.01
CA LEU A 177 2.66 -11.34 -4.24
C LEU A 177 3.74 -12.34 -3.86
N LEU A 178 3.57 -13.06 -2.74
CA LEU A 178 4.52 -14.07 -2.29
C LEU A 178 4.62 -15.25 -3.23
N SER A 179 3.48 -15.72 -3.75
CA SER A 179 3.46 -16.84 -4.71
C SER A 179 4.10 -16.49 -6.06
N ALA A 180 4.30 -15.21 -6.35
CA ALA A 180 5.01 -14.76 -7.54
C ALA A 180 6.54 -14.72 -7.39
N VAL A 181 7.05 -14.89 -6.17
CA VAL A 181 8.50 -14.94 -5.91
C VAL A 181 9.01 -16.34 -6.20
N ASP A 182 10.00 -16.45 -7.09
CA ASP A 182 10.58 -17.72 -7.49
C ASP A 182 11.27 -18.43 -6.30
N GLY A 183 11.04 -19.75 -6.15
CA GLY A 183 11.63 -20.58 -5.11
C GLY A 183 10.92 -20.56 -3.75
N ILE A 184 9.86 -19.75 -3.57
CA ILE A 184 9.06 -19.72 -2.32
C ILE A 184 8.04 -20.87 -2.30
N ALA A 185 8.01 -21.62 -1.20
CA ALA A 185 6.89 -22.45 -0.80
C ALA A 185 6.14 -21.77 0.35
N LEU A 186 4.90 -21.32 0.09
CA LEU A 186 4.08 -20.69 1.12
C LEU A 186 3.33 -21.76 1.94
N ALA A 187 3.62 -21.85 3.25
CA ALA A 187 2.93 -22.71 4.20
C ALA A 187 1.99 -21.86 5.06
N GLU A 188 0.71 -22.21 5.06
CA GLU A 188 -0.28 -21.55 5.93
C GLU A 188 -0.10 -22.00 7.39
N LEU A 189 -0.26 -21.05 8.31
CA LEU A 189 -0.35 -21.37 9.73
C LEU A 189 -1.64 -22.16 10.00
N PRO A 190 -1.60 -23.21 10.83
CA PRO A 190 -2.83 -23.83 11.31
C PRO A 190 -3.70 -22.75 11.95
N SER A 191 -4.99 -22.73 11.60
CA SER A 191 -5.97 -21.80 12.17
C SER A 191 -6.13 -22.08 13.66
N ALA A 192 -5.30 -21.45 14.49
CA ALA A 192 -5.50 -21.41 15.92
C ALA A 192 -6.50 -20.29 16.27
N PRO A 193 -7.37 -20.46 17.28
CA PRO A 193 -8.19 -19.35 17.76
C PRO A 193 -7.25 -18.24 18.20
N VAL A 194 -7.36 -17.08 17.57
CA VAL A 194 -6.44 -15.96 17.72
C VAL A 194 -6.59 -15.36 19.12
N ALA A 195 -5.71 -15.77 20.02
CA ALA A 195 -5.32 -14.91 21.12
C ALA A 195 -4.36 -13.86 20.52
N SER A 196 -4.74 -12.60 20.62
CA SER A 196 -4.05 -11.44 20.09
C SER A 196 -2.55 -11.46 20.37
N ILE A 197 -1.74 -11.63 19.34
CA ILE A 197 -0.33 -11.30 19.39
C ILE A 197 -0.10 -10.20 18.36
N SER A 198 0.36 -9.06 18.86
CA SER A 198 0.72 -7.86 18.11
C SER A 198 1.61 -8.19 16.93
N ALA A 199 1.33 -7.55 15.81
CA ALA A 199 2.04 -7.65 14.56
C ALA A 199 3.57 -7.74 14.74
N VAL A 200 4.11 -8.92 14.52
CA VAL A 200 5.50 -9.05 14.15
C VAL A 200 5.54 -8.73 12.66
N PHE A 201 6.25 -7.67 12.30
CA PHE A 201 6.48 -7.23 10.93
C PHE A 201 6.81 -8.40 10.02
N SER A 202 6.22 -8.45 8.85
CA SER A 202 6.64 -9.34 7.77
C SER A 202 7.97 -8.84 7.18
N GLU A 203 9.02 -8.87 7.99
CA GLU A 203 10.33 -8.32 7.66
C GLU A 203 11.17 -9.22 6.77
N THR A 204 10.73 -10.43 6.52
CA THR A 204 11.58 -11.46 5.90
C THR A 204 11.55 -11.45 4.37
N ILE A 205 10.68 -10.67 3.73
CA ILE A 205 10.39 -10.82 2.29
C ILE A 205 10.89 -9.66 1.42
N LEU A 206 11.43 -8.60 2.01
CA LEU A 206 11.98 -7.47 1.26
C LEU A 206 13.52 -7.42 1.36
N LEU A 207 14.20 -8.58 1.31
CA LEU A 207 15.65 -8.67 1.18
C LEU A 207 16.07 -8.79 -0.29
#